data_4033fea8227fd891f5a57246ae02f3e5
#
_entry.id   4033fea8227fd891f5a57246ae02f3e5
#
_cell.length_a   1.000
_cell.length_b   1.000
_cell.length_c   1.000
_cell.angle_alpha   90.00
_cell.angle_beta   90.00
_cell.angle_gamma   90.00
#
_symmetry.space_group_name_H-M   'P 1'
#
loop_
_entity.id
_entity.type
_entity.pdbx_description
1 polymer ?
#
loop_
_entity_poly.entity_id
_entity_poly.type
_entity_poly.pdbx_seq_one_letter_code
_entity_poly.pdbx_strand_id
1 'polypeptide(L)'
;MLTIALSKGRIFDETLPLLAAAGIVPTEAPESSRKLILGTQNEGVRLVIVRASDVPTYVQYGGADLGIAGRDVLIEHGGAGLYQPLDLGIARCKMMVAVREGFDYQDAVRHGARLTVATKYPLIAREHFAQKGVHVDTLPLYRPLDLAPPVGFADAIVDLLSPGTP
;
A
#
# COMPACT_ATOMS: atom_id res chain seq x y z
N MET A 1 15.74 11.95 -19.54
CA MET A 1 15.33 10.55 -19.22
C MET A 1 14.31 10.63 -18.09
N LEU A 2 13.07 10.30 -18.38
CA LEU A 2 11.99 10.23 -17.38
C LEU A 2 12.02 8.86 -16.68
N THR A 3 12.06 8.86 -15.36
CA THR A 3 12.06 7.63 -14.55
C THR A 3 10.74 7.50 -13.80
N ILE A 4 10.06 6.37 -13.97
CA ILE A 4 8.79 6.07 -13.31
C ILE A 4 9.01 4.91 -12.35
N ALA A 5 8.78 5.13 -11.05
CA ALA A 5 8.86 4.10 -10.02
C ALA A 5 7.49 3.42 -9.83
N LEU A 6 7.47 2.10 -9.79
CA LEU A 6 6.29 1.30 -9.51
C LEU A 6 6.66 -0.04 -8.88
N SER A 7 5.70 -0.69 -8.24
CA SER A 7 5.90 -1.99 -7.60
C SER A 7 5.26 -3.12 -8.41
N LYS A 8 5.81 -4.33 -8.31
CA LYS A 8 5.16 -5.54 -8.87
C LYS A 8 3.83 -5.84 -8.16
N GLY A 9 3.01 -6.63 -8.81
CA GLY A 9 1.73 -7.10 -8.31
C GLY A 9 0.55 -6.47 -9.05
N ARG A 10 -0.64 -6.57 -8.47
CA ARG A 10 -1.90 -6.14 -9.10
C ARG A 10 -1.85 -4.71 -9.64
N ILE A 11 -1.26 -3.78 -8.89
CA ILE A 11 -1.10 -2.39 -9.33
C ILE A 11 -0.27 -2.28 -10.61
N PHE A 12 0.77 -3.13 -10.74
CA PHE A 12 1.60 -3.18 -11.92
C PHE A 12 0.82 -3.68 -13.14
N ASP A 13 0.10 -4.78 -12.96
CA ASP A 13 -0.66 -5.41 -14.03
C ASP A 13 -1.75 -4.49 -14.58
N GLU A 14 -2.43 -3.77 -13.69
CA GLU A 14 -3.46 -2.79 -14.08
C GLU A 14 -2.87 -1.47 -14.62
N THR A 15 -1.62 -1.15 -14.30
CA THR A 15 -0.93 0.05 -14.79
C THR A 15 -0.37 -0.12 -16.20
N LEU A 16 0.12 -1.31 -16.55
CA LEU A 16 0.74 -1.54 -17.86
C LEU A 16 -0.14 -1.13 -19.05
N PRO A 17 -1.43 -1.44 -19.09
CA PRO A 17 -2.31 -0.99 -20.18
C PRO A 17 -2.42 0.54 -20.27
N LEU A 18 -2.41 1.23 -19.11
CA LEU A 18 -2.47 2.70 -19.09
C LEU A 18 -1.17 3.33 -19.61
N LEU A 19 -0.03 2.77 -19.23
CA LEU A 19 1.27 3.18 -19.75
C LEU A 19 1.36 2.92 -21.26
N ALA A 20 0.87 1.77 -21.74
CA ALA A 20 0.85 1.44 -23.14
C ALA A 20 0.00 2.43 -23.96
N ALA A 21 -1.15 2.86 -23.43
CA ALA A 21 -1.98 3.89 -24.03
C ALA A 21 -1.26 5.25 -24.14
N ALA A 22 -0.31 5.50 -23.24
CA ALA A 22 0.56 6.69 -23.27
C ALA A 22 1.85 6.47 -24.10
N GLY A 23 1.97 5.36 -24.83
CA GLY A 23 3.16 5.03 -25.63
C GLY A 23 4.37 4.55 -24.81
N ILE A 24 4.14 4.11 -23.58
CA ILE A 24 5.18 3.62 -22.70
C ILE A 24 5.02 2.11 -22.53
N VAL A 25 5.77 1.35 -23.30
CA VAL A 25 5.72 -0.11 -23.31
C VAL A 25 7.11 -0.66 -22.94
N PRO A 26 7.21 -1.50 -21.90
CA PRO A 26 8.49 -2.15 -21.56
C PRO A 26 9.05 -2.95 -22.73
N THR A 27 10.37 -2.90 -22.94
CA THR A 27 11.05 -3.66 -24.01
C THR A 27 11.26 -5.13 -23.62
N GLU A 28 11.17 -5.46 -22.37
CA GLU A 28 11.26 -6.83 -21.83
C GLU A 28 9.99 -7.15 -21.05
N ALA A 29 9.60 -8.42 -21.02
CA ALA A 29 8.49 -8.88 -20.20
C ALA A 29 8.84 -8.73 -18.70
N PRO A 30 8.15 -7.85 -17.98
CA PRO A 30 8.50 -7.55 -16.58
C PRO A 30 8.33 -8.74 -15.64
N GLU A 31 7.44 -9.67 -15.98
CA GLU A 31 7.14 -10.87 -15.21
C GLU A 31 8.30 -11.86 -15.19
N SER A 32 8.97 -12.01 -16.32
CA SER A 32 10.10 -12.92 -16.49
C SER A 32 11.46 -12.28 -16.17
N SER A 33 11.51 -10.95 -16.13
CA SER A 33 12.73 -10.21 -15.86
C SER A 33 13.02 -10.10 -14.37
N ARG A 34 14.28 -10.40 -13.99
CA ARG A 34 14.81 -10.11 -12.65
C ARG A 34 15.38 -8.68 -12.55
N LYS A 35 15.39 -7.95 -13.65
CA LYS A 35 15.89 -6.58 -13.67
C LYS A 35 14.95 -5.67 -12.88
N LEU A 36 15.52 -4.75 -12.15
CA LEU A 36 14.81 -3.72 -11.42
C LEU A 36 14.67 -2.42 -12.22
N ILE A 37 15.42 -2.29 -13.30
CA ILE A 37 15.35 -1.16 -14.25
C ILE A 37 14.97 -1.72 -15.60
N LEU A 38 13.85 -1.29 -16.13
CA LEU A 38 13.32 -1.72 -17.42
C LEU A 38 13.33 -0.54 -18.40
N GLY A 39 13.92 -0.74 -19.55
CA GLY A 39 13.76 0.17 -20.68
C GLY A 39 12.36 0.08 -21.27
N THR A 40 11.97 1.10 -22.00
CA THR A 40 10.72 1.11 -22.75
C THR A 40 10.97 1.39 -24.24
N GLN A 41 9.95 1.20 -25.08
CA GLN A 41 10.03 1.54 -26.49
C GLN A 41 10.27 3.04 -26.71
N ASN A 42 9.94 3.87 -25.73
CA ASN A 42 10.29 5.28 -25.71
C ASN A 42 11.66 5.43 -25.02
N GLU A 43 12.72 5.70 -25.78
CA GLU A 43 14.10 5.82 -25.28
C GLU A 43 14.27 6.89 -24.19
N GLY A 44 13.33 7.85 -24.12
CA GLY A 44 13.30 8.90 -23.08
C GLY A 44 12.70 8.45 -21.75
N VAL A 45 12.17 7.23 -21.63
CA VAL A 45 11.42 6.75 -20.46
C VAL A 45 11.94 5.40 -20.00
N ARG A 46 12.14 5.24 -18.71
CA ARG A 46 12.45 3.96 -18.06
C ARG A 46 11.56 3.72 -16.84
N LEU A 47 11.36 2.46 -16.51
CA LEU A 47 10.64 2.03 -15.32
C LEU A 47 11.62 1.51 -14.28
N VAL A 48 11.39 1.84 -13.02
CA VAL A 48 12.16 1.32 -11.88
C VAL A 48 11.21 0.55 -10.98
N ILE A 49 11.50 -0.73 -10.78
CA ILE A 49 10.68 -1.65 -10.00
C ILE A 49 11.20 -1.66 -8.56
N VAL A 50 10.39 -1.18 -7.64
CA VAL A 50 10.74 -1.10 -6.22
C VAL A 50 9.59 -1.64 -5.36
N ARG A 51 9.79 -1.76 -4.05
CA ARG A 51 8.69 -2.11 -3.14
C ARG A 51 7.65 -1.01 -3.12
N ALA A 52 6.38 -1.36 -2.97
CA ALA A 52 5.27 -0.40 -2.93
C ALA A 52 5.52 0.72 -1.90
N SER A 53 5.97 0.36 -0.70
CA SER A 53 6.29 1.32 0.37
C SER A 53 7.44 2.28 0.03
N ASP A 54 8.31 1.92 -0.90
CA ASP A 54 9.48 2.72 -1.27
C ASP A 54 9.20 3.69 -2.43
N VAL A 55 8.14 3.46 -3.21
CA VAL A 55 7.79 4.30 -4.36
C VAL A 55 7.72 5.79 -4.00
N PRO A 56 7.01 6.21 -2.94
CA PRO A 56 6.97 7.62 -2.55
C PRO A 56 8.34 8.18 -2.21
N THR A 57 9.19 7.40 -1.54
CA THR A 57 10.55 7.80 -1.15
C THR A 57 11.42 8.02 -2.38
N TYR A 58 11.34 7.16 -3.38
CA TYR A 58 12.09 7.32 -4.63
C TYR A 58 11.73 8.64 -5.33
N VAL A 59 10.47 9.00 -5.35
CA VAL A 59 10.03 10.27 -5.96
C VAL A 59 10.44 11.46 -5.09
N GLN A 60 10.23 11.39 -3.79
CA GLN A 60 10.52 12.47 -2.85
C GLN A 60 12.00 12.89 -2.89
N TYR A 61 12.91 11.93 -3.01
CA TYR A 61 14.35 12.17 -3.01
C TYR A 61 14.99 12.15 -4.41
N GLY A 62 14.19 12.18 -5.46
CA GLY A 62 14.67 12.33 -6.84
C GLY A 62 15.26 11.07 -7.46
N GLY A 63 15.04 9.90 -6.86
CA GLY A 63 15.38 8.60 -7.46
C GLY A 63 14.46 8.23 -8.63
N ALA A 64 13.28 8.85 -8.68
CA ALA A 64 12.36 8.79 -9.80
C ALA A 64 11.65 10.14 -9.96
N ASP A 65 11.20 10.45 -11.16
CA ASP A 65 10.46 11.68 -11.48
C ASP A 65 8.97 11.52 -11.15
N LEU A 66 8.44 10.31 -11.41
CA LEU A 66 7.06 9.92 -11.16
C LEU A 66 7.01 8.60 -10.40
N GLY A 67 5.92 8.40 -9.67
CA GLY A 67 5.63 7.14 -8.98
C GLY A 67 4.18 6.74 -9.15
N ILE A 68 3.94 5.43 -9.22
CA ILE A 68 2.61 4.85 -9.22
C ILE A 68 2.49 3.99 -7.97
N ALA A 69 1.61 4.40 -7.07
CA ALA A 69 1.45 3.78 -5.77
C ALA A 69 -0.01 3.77 -5.33
N GLY A 70 -0.37 2.87 -4.44
CA GLY A 70 -1.67 2.85 -3.79
C GLY A 70 -1.84 4.08 -2.90
N ARG A 71 -3.07 4.55 -2.77
CA ARG A 71 -3.41 5.68 -1.88
C ARG A 71 -3.08 5.38 -0.41
N ASP A 72 -3.21 4.13 0.00
CA ASP A 72 -2.80 3.62 1.30
C ASP A 72 -1.32 3.88 1.59
N VAL A 73 -0.47 3.57 0.63
CA VAL A 73 0.97 3.80 0.71
C VAL A 73 1.28 5.29 0.80
N LEU A 74 0.62 6.12 0.02
CA LEU A 74 0.82 7.57 0.02
C LEU A 74 0.40 8.19 1.36
N ILE A 75 -0.74 7.77 1.92
CA ILE A 75 -1.23 8.26 3.21
C ILE A 75 -0.28 7.82 4.33
N GLU A 76 0.13 6.56 4.36
CA GLU A 76 1.04 6.05 5.40
C GLU A 76 2.41 6.73 5.34
N HIS A 77 2.90 7.06 4.14
CA HIS A 77 4.15 7.81 3.95
C HIS A 77 4.06 9.26 4.47
N GLY A 78 2.85 9.84 4.52
CA GLY A 78 2.62 11.23 4.92
C GLY A 78 2.65 12.24 3.79
N GLY A 79 3.13 11.88 2.60
CA GLY A 79 3.02 12.68 1.36
C GLY A 79 3.77 14.01 1.31
N ALA A 80 4.64 14.30 2.28
CA ALA A 80 5.36 15.56 2.31
C ALA A 80 6.26 15.74 1.06
N GLY A 81 6.11 16.86 0.36
CA GLY A 81 6.87 17.15 -0.86
C GLY A 81 6.43 16.38 -2.10
N LEU A 82 5.30 15.69 -2.04
CA LEU A 82 4.73 14.94 -3.15
C LEU A 82 3.43 15.59 -3.65
N TYR A 83 3.21 15.51 -4.96
CA TYR A 83 1.96 15.88 -5.61
C TYR A 83 1.26 14.63 -6.14
N GLN A 84 -0.06 14.62 -6.09
CA GLN A 84 -0.91 13.55 -6.65
C GLN A 84 -1.73 14.12 -7.81
N PRO A 85 -1.15 14.26 -9.02
CA PRO A 85 -1.80 14.95 -10.12
C PRO A 85 -2.92 14.15 -10.76
N LEU A 86 -2.93 12.82 -10.59
CA LEU A 86 -3.86 11.94 -11.28
C LEU A 86 -4.22 10.72 -10.42
N ASP A 87 -5.51 10.46 -10.26
CA ASP A 87 -6.04 9.20 -9.78
C ASP A 87 -6.28 8.27 -10.98
N LEU A 88 -5.55 7.14 -11.01
CA LEU A 88 -5.65 6.19 -12.11
C LEU A 88 -6.91 5.31 -12.05
N GLY A 89 -7.63 5.31 -10.91
CA GLY A 89 -8.87 4.54 -10.73
C GLY A 89 -8.71 3.02 -10.77
N ILE A 90 -7.49 2.51 -10.57
CA ILE A 90 -7.12 1.10 -10.61
C ILE A 90 -6.90 0.51 -9.22
N ALA A 91 -6.78 -0.80 -9.14
CA ALA A 91 -6.43 -1.56 -7.92
C ALA A 91 -7.28 -1.16 -6.71
N ARG A 92 -8.57 -0.96 -6.90
CA ARG A 92 -9.50 -0.54 -5.84
C ARG A 92 -9.52 -1.57 -4.71
N CYS A 93 -9.44 -1.07 -3.49
CA CYS A 93 -9.49 -1.86 -2.27
C CYS A 93 -10.11 -1.04 -1.14
N LYS A 94 -10.38 -1.71 -0.01
CA LYS A 94 -10.86 -1.05 1.21
C LYS A 94 -9.91 -1.39 2.35
N MET A 95 -9.57 -0.41 3.17
CA MET A 95 -8.90 -0.65 4.43
C MET A 95 -9.95 -1.04 5.47
N MET A 96 -9.70 -2.15 6.15
CA MET A 96 -10.64 -2.73 7.11
C MET A 96 -9.95 -3.02 8.43
N VAL A 97 -10.72 -2.91 9.51
CA VAL A 97 -10.36 -3.47 10.81
C VAL A 97 -10.97 -4.86 10.88
N ALA A 98 -10.17 -5.86 11.12
CA ALA A 98 -10.65 -7.22 11.31
C ALA A 98 -10.24 -7.74 12.70
N VAL A 99 -11.14 -8.49 13.32
CA VAL A 99 -10.94 -9.17 14.60
C VAL A 99 -11.26 -10.65 14.44
N ARG A 100 -10.79 -11.47 15.38
CA ARG A 100 -11.18 -12.88 15.35
C ARG A 100 -12.67 -13.04 15.63
N GLU A 101 -13.25 -14.09 15.12
CA GLU A 101 -14.62 -14.47 15.42
C GLU A 101 -14.84 -14.61 16.93
N GLY A 102 -15.96 -14.06 17.42
CA GLY A 102 -16.30 -14.07 18.85
C GLY A 102 -15.65 -12.95 19.69
N PHE A 103 -14.78 -12.12 19.11
CA PHE A 103 -14.26 -10.95 19.82
C PHE A 103 -15.28 -9.80 19.75
N ASP A 104 -15.75 -9.34 20.93
CA ASP A 104 -16.69 -8.22 20.99
C ASP A 104 -15.94 -6.88 20.89
N TYR A 105 -15.71 -6.49 19.64
CA TYR A 105 -15.05 -5.22 19.31
C TYR A 105 -15.85 -4.01 19.81
N GLN A 106 -17.17 -4.06 19.74
CA GLN A 106 -18.04 -2.94 20.13
C GLN A 106 -17.99 -2.73 21.65
N ASP A 107 -18.00 -3.81 22.42
CA ASP A 107 -17.88 -3.77 23.87
C ASP A 107 -16.51 -3.25 24.30
N ALA A 108 -15.44 -3.77 23.72
CA ALA A 108 -14.07 -3.32 23.98
C ALA A 108 -13.90 -1.81 23.75
N VAL A 109 -14.45 -1.30 22.65
CA VAL A 109 -14.42 0.15 22.32
C VAL A 109 -15.24 0.97 23.34
N ARG A 110 -16.42 0.52 23.70
CA ARG A 110 -17.31 1.24 24.67
C ARG A 110 -16.70 1.36 26.06
N HIS A 111 -16.00 0.34 26.50
CA HIS A 111 -15.36 0.30 27.83
C HIS A 111 -13.95 0.90 27.85
N GLY A 112 -13.53 1.53 26.75
CA GLY A 112 -12.22 2.19 26.67
C GLY A 112 -11.04 1.24 26.77
N ALA A 113 -11.22 -0.01 26.34
CA ALA A 113 -10.14 -0.98 26.31
C ALA A 113 -9.01 -0.48 25.41
N ARG A 114 -7.77 -0.69 25.86
CA ARG A 114 -6.60 -0.47 25.05
C ARG A 114 -6.40 -1.66 24.12
N LEU A 115 -6.54 -1.46 22.82
CA LEU A 115 -6.43 -2.53 21.83
C LEU A 115 -5.01 -2.62 21.28
N THR A 116 -4.54 -3.84 21.08
CA THR A 116 -3.31 -4.12 20.33
C THR A 116 -3.68 -4.43 18.88
N VAL A 117 -3.16 -3.64 17.95
CA VAL A 117 -3.50 -3.70 16.53
C VAL A 117 -2.25 -4.02 15.71
N ALA A 118 -2.25 -5.16 15.04
CA ALA A 118 -1.20 -5.52 14.11
C ALA A 118 -1.49 -4.94 12.72
N THR A 119 -0.52 -4.25 12.15
CA THR A 119 -0.70 -3.60 10.85
C THR A 119 0.64 -3.23 10.22
N LYS A 120 0.66 -3.14 8.90
CA LYS A 120 1.74 -2.47 8.16
C LYS A 120 1.45 -0.97 7.92
N TYR A 121 0.32 -0.47 8.45
CA TYR A 121 -0.13 0.92 8.32
C TYR A 121 -0.31 1.57 9.71
N PRO A 122 0.76 1.72 10.51
CA PRO A 122 0.62 2.21 11.88
C PRO A 122 0.10 3.64 11.98
N LEU A 123 0.45 4.53 11.05
CA LEU A 123 -0.06 5.89 11.04
C LEU A 123 -1.56 5.94 10.77
N ILE A 124 -2.00 5.26 9.71
CA ILE A 124 -3.43 5.18 9.33
C ILE A 124 -4.24 4.56 10.47
N ALA A 125 -3.75 3.47 11.05
CA ALA A 125 -4.44 2.81 12.16
C ALA A 125 -4.59 3.74 13.36
N ARG A 126 -3.53 4.39 13.80
CA ARG A 126 -3.57 5.33 14.94
C ARG A 126 -4.54 6.47 14.71
N GLU A 127 -4.52 7.08 13.53
CA GLU A 127 -5.43 8.17 13.19
C GLU A 127 -6.88 7.72 13.17
N HIS A 128 -7.16 6.55 12.58
CA HIS A 128 -8.51 5.99 12.54
C HIS A 128 -9.08 5.75 13.94
N PHE A 129 -8.33 5.12 14.81
CA PHE A 129 -8.77 4.83 16.18
C PHE A 129 -8.83 6.09 17.06
N ALA A 130 -7.89 7.03 16.87
CA ALA A 130 -7.91 8.31 17.58
C ALA A 130 -9.18 9.12 17.28
N GLN A 131 -9.65 9.15 16.05
CA GLN A 131 -10.90 9.80 15.66
C GLN A 131 -12.12 9.18 16.35
N LYS A 132 -12.04 7.91 16.73
CA LYS A 132 -13.07 7.19 17.47
C LYS A 132 -12.89 7.26 19.01
N GLY A 133 -11.85 7.93 19.49
CA GLY A 133 -11.54 8.00 20.91
C GLY A 133 -11.00 6.69 21.48
N VAL A 134 -10.44 5.81 20.65
CA VAL A 134 -9.90 4.50 21.05
C VAL A 134 -8.40 4.55 21.13
N HIS A 135 -7.84 4.11 22.25
CA HIS A 135 -6.41 3.99 22.43
C HIS A 135 -5.92 2.64 21.87
N VAL A 136 -4.93 2.68 20.97
CA VAL A 136 -4.35 1.48 20.38
C VAL A 136 -2.83 1.45 20.54
N ASP A 137 -2.31 0.26 20.76
CA ASP A 137 -0.90 -0.06 20.59
C ASP A 137 -0.73 -0.71 19.21
N THR A 138 0.07 -0.11 18.35
CA THR A 138 0.30 -0.66 17.01
C THR A 138 1.52 -1.58 17.04
N LEU A 139 1.33 -2.79 16.51
CA LEU A 139 2.40 -3.75 16.23
C LEU A 139 2.71 -3.73 14.75
N PRO A 140 3.91 -3.29 14.33
CA PRO A 140 4.28 -3.28 12.92
C PRO A 140 4.54 -4.71 12.46
N LEU A 141 3.61 -5.28 11.72
CA LEU A 141 3.76 -6.56 11.06
C LEU A 141 3.55 -6.38 9.57
N TYR A 142 4.39 -7.05 8.77
CA TYR A 142 4.28 -6.98 7.33
C TYR A 142 3.52 -8.18 6.75
N ARG A 143 3.81 -9.40 7.23
CA ARG A 143 3.10 -10.65 6.88
C ARG A 143 3.50 -11.79 7.81
N PRO A 144 2.64 -12.79 8.04
CA PRO A 144 1.20 -12.80 7.81
C PRO A 144 0.44 -12.06 8.92
N LEU A 145 -0.40 -11.10 8.56
CA LEU A 145 -1.18 -10.31 9.53
C LEU A 145 -2.35 -11.10 10.13
N ASP A 146 -2.98 -11.93 9.33
CA ASP A 146 -4.14 -12.76 9.67
C ASP A 146 -3.87 -13.77 10.79
N LEU A 147 -2.61 -14.10 11.04
CA LEU A 147 -2.22 -14.99 12.14
C LEU A 147 -2.15 -14.28 13.51
N ALA A 148 -2.00 -12.96 13.54
CA ALA A 148 -1.78 -12.24 14.79
C ALA A 148 -2.93 -12.36 15.81
N PRO A 149 -4.23 -12.24 15.44
CA PRO A 149 -5.32 -12.45 16.37
C PRO A 149 -5.49 -13.90 16.82
N PRO A 150 -5.45 -14.92 15.95
CA PRO A 150 -5.60 -16.32 16.36
C PRO A 150 -4.55 -16.80 17.36
N VAL A 151 -3.30 -16.32 17.23
CA VAL A 151 -2.22 -16.69 18.17
C VAL A 151 -2.20 -15.81 19.43
N GLY A 152 -3.15 -14.89 19.58
CA GLY A 152 -3.24 -14.01 20.75
C GLY A 152 -2.21 -12.89 20.76
N PHE A 153 -1.57 -12.59 19.63
CA PHE A 153 -0.56 -11.55 19.49
C PHE A 153 -1.13 -10.15 19.34
N ALA A 154 -2.34 -10.06 18.77
CA ALA A 154 -3.08 -8.81 18.62
C ALA A 154 -4.58 -9.04 18.79
N ASP A 155 -5.31 -8.00 19.21
CA ASP A 155 -6.76 -8.02 19.31
C ASP A 155 -7.42 -7.82 17.95
N ALA A 156 -6.79 -7.00 17.10
CA ALA A 156 -7.27 -6.66 15.78
C ALA A 156 -6.12 -6.52 14.78
N ILE A 157 -6.48 -6.56 13.51
CA ILE A 157 -5.59 -6.19 12.41
C ILE A 157 -6.21 -5.06 11.60
N VAL A 158 -5.37 -4.25 10.97
CA VAL A 158 -5.77 -3.28 9.95
C VAL A 158 -5.04 -3.63 8.66
N ASP A 159 -5.80 -4.02 7.65
CA ASP A 159 -5.25 -4.41 6.35
C ASP A 159 -6.22 -4.07 5.21
N LEU A 160 -5.73 -4.20 3.99
CA LEU A 160 -6.49 -4.00 2.77
C LEU A 160 -7.27 -5.27 2.39
N LEU A 161 -8.55 -5.07 2.06
CA LEU A 161 -9.36 -6.07 1.40
C LEU A 161 -9.60 -5.68 -0.06
N SER A 162 -9.27 -6.60 -0.96
CA SER A 162 -9.62 -6.45 -2.38
C SER A 162 -11.05 -6.92 -2.62
N PRO A 163 -11.78 -6.33 -3.58
CA PRO A 163 -13.09 -6.83 -3.98
C PRO A 163 -12.99 -8.30 -4.42
N GLY A 164 -13.85 -9.17 -3.88
CA GLY A 164 -13.87 -10.59 -4.20
C GLY A 164 -12.93 -11.48 -3.37
N THR A 165 -12.27 -10.94 -2.35
CA THR A 165 -11.62 -11.76 -1.32
C THR A 165 -12.66 -12.20 -0.30
N PRO A 166 -12.79 -13.51 -0.02
CA PRO A 166 -13.75 -14.03 0.94
C PRO A 166 -13.43 -13.59 2.37
#